data_88d1429cde2c29222f21733b233a51fe
#
_entry.id   88d1429cde2c29222f21733b233a51fe
#
_cell.length_a   1.000
_cell.length_b   1.000
_cell.length_c   1.000
_cell.angle_alpha   90.00
_cell.angle_beta   90.00
_cell.angle_gamma   90.00
#
_symmetry.space_group_name_H-M   'P 1'
#
loop_
_entity.id
_entity.type
_entity.pdbx_description
1 polymer ?
#
loop_
_entity_poly.entity_id
_entity_poly.type
_entity_poly.pdbx_seq_one_letter_code
_entity_poly.pdbx_strand_id
1 'polypeptide(L)'
;LQSCTPLAQSVLESIVIGTYPAEEADVKAAESAYAGMERQLKEEMSNYARHHPEYDEVQVDADEIWHDPYVLIAIISACFDGQDWTLETAMPVLDKYFKLQYIVTESVTKETRYRTETEQRYNPEIERMETVTVRVPYAYTVCHVRLENKNLSHLPVVSMSHHTCLLYTSP
;
A
#
# COMPACT_ATOMS: atom_id res chain seq x y z
N LEU A 1 -16.24 -14.65 -10.79
CA LEU A 1 -16.31 -13.21 -10.46
C LEU A 1 -17.59 -12.94 -9.70
N GLN A 2 -17.60 -13.18 -8.40
CA GLN A 2 -18.71 -12.82 -7.52
C GLN A 2 -18.34 -11.47 -6.89
N SER A 3 -19.15 -10.47 -7.19
CA SER A 3 -19.01 -9.11 -6.67
C SER A 3 -19.31 -9.09 -5.17
N CYS A 4 -18.38 -8.62 -4.36
CA CYS A 4 -18.54 -8.31 -2.93
C CYS A 4 -19.34 -7.01 -2.68
N THR A 5 -20.27 -6.68 -3.56
CA THR A 5 -20.99 -5.41 -3.55
C THR A 5 -22.17 -5.29 -2.54
N PRO A 6 -22.82 -6.34 -2.04
CA PRO A 6 -24.00 -6.13 -1.20
C PRO A 6 -23.71 -5.77 0.26
N LEU A 7 -22.54 -6.13 0.80
CA LEU A 7 -22.21 -5.85 2.22
C LEU A 7 -21.80 -4.40 2.46
N ALA A 8 -21.02 -3.81 1.55
CA ALA A 8 -20.62 -2.42 1.65
C ALA A 8 -21.82 -1.46 1.56
N GLN A 9 -22.78 -1.78 0.69
CA GLN A 9 -23.97 -0.97 0.48
C GLN A 9 -24.90 -0.96 1.70
N SER A 10 -25.09 -2.09 2.38
CA SER A 10 -25.91 -2.19 3.59
C SER A 10 -25.30 -1.46 4.80
N VAL A 11 -23.97 -1.42 4.88
CA VAL A 11 -23.25 -0.68 5.94
C VAL A 11 -23.40 0.82 5.72
N LEU A 12 -23.28 1.30 4.49
CA LEU A 12 -23.47 2.72 4.15
C LEU A 12 -24.89 3.24 4.43
N GLU A 13 -25.91 2.44 4.13
CA GLU A 13 -27.29 2.80 4.47
C GLU A 13 -27.51 2.96 5.98
N SER A 14 -26.75 2.23 6.80
CA SER A 14 -26.80 2.35 8.26
C SER A 14 -26.07 3.61 8.78
N ILE A 15 -25.02 4.07 8.09
CA ILE A 15 -24.28 5.29 8.45
C ILE A 15 -25.13 6.54 8.23
N VAL A 16 -25.91 6.57 7.18
CA VAL A 16 -26.71 7.74 6.77
C VAL A 16 -27.88 8.04 7.71
N ILE A 17 -28.36 7.08 8.48
CA ILE A 17 -29.48 7.27 9.42
C ILE A 17 -29.08 8.07 10.69
N GLY A 18 -27.79 8.36 10.87
CA GLY A 18 -27.29 9.11 12.04
C GLY A 18 -26.61 10.40 11.64
N THR A 19 -27.19 11.52 11.97
CA THR A 19 -26.67 12.89 12.20
C THR A 19 -25.24 13.23 11.75
N TYR A 20 -24.82 12.89 10.54
CA TYR A 20 -23.57 13.43 10.00
C TYR A 20 -23.88 14.73 9.21
N PRO A 21 -23.07 15.76 9.37
CA PRO A 21 -23.23 17.03 8.66
C PRO A 21 -22.71 16.91 7.22
N ALA A 22 -23.38 16.09 6.41
CA ALA A 22 -23.11 15.95 4.98
C ALA A 22 -24.32 15.31 4.30
N GLU A 23 -24.46 15.57 3.02
CA GLU A 23 -25.45 14.91 2.19
C GLU A 23 -25.12 13.40 2.06
N GLU A 24 -26.14 12.56 2.01
CA GLU A 24 -25.98 11.10 1.86
C GLU A 24 -25.08 10.74 0.65
N ALA A 25 -25.22 11.50 -0.43
CA ALA A 25 -24.43 11.30 -1.64
C ALA A 25 -22.93 11.54 -1.39
N ASP A 26 -22.57 12.56 -0.64
CA ASP A 26 -21.18 12.89 -0.30
C ASP A 26 -20.56 11.85 0.66
N VAL A 27 -21.35 11.37 1.64
CA VAL A 27 -20.92 10.28 2.55
C VAL A 27 -20.59 9.01 1.76
N LYS A 28 -21.49 8.58 0.86
CA LYS A 28 -21.27 7.41 0.00
C LYS A 28 -20.10 7.61 -0.95
N ALA A 29 -19.95 8.80 -1.49
CA ALA A 29 -18.87 9.13 -2.40
C ALA A 29 -17.51 9.13 -1.70
N ALA A 30 -17.40 9.66 -0.48
CA ALA A 30 -16.17 9.65 0.31
C ALA A 30 -15.71 8.23 0.67
N GLU A 31 -16.65 7.38 1.10
CA GLU A 31 -16.35 5.97 1.38
C GLU A 31 -15.92 5.24 0.11
N SER A 32 -16.64 5.43 -0.99
CA SER A 32 -16.30 4.81 -2.28
C SER A 32 -14.94 5.26 -2.80
N ALA A 33 -14.57 6.52 -2.60
CA ALA A 33 -13.27 7.05 -2.95
C ALA A 33 -12.15 6.39 -2.13
N TYR A 34 -12.34 6.27 -0.82
CA TYR A 34 -11.37 5.62 0.07
C TYR A 34 -11.21 4.13 -0.27
N ALA A 35 -12.30 3.41 -0.44
CA ALA A 35 -12.28 2.02 -0.90
C ALA A 35 -11.64 1.86 -2.29
N GLY A 36 -11.74 2.89 -3.14
CA GLY A 36 -11.05 2.99 -4.42
C GLY A 36 -9.53 3.04 -4.25
N MET A 37 -9.04 3.87 -3.33
CA MET A 37 -7.62 3.96 -3.00
C MET A 37 -7.08 2.63 -2.45
N GLU A 38 -7.85 1.95 -1.61
CA GLU A 38 -7.49 0.63 -1.08
C GLU A 38 -7.40 -0.44 -2.17
N ARG A 39 -8.31 -0.42 -3.15
CA ARG A 39 -8.22 -1.34 -4.31
C ARG A 39 -6.95 -1.10 -5.12
N GLN A 40 -6.58 0.16 -5.34
CA GLN A 40 -5.34 0.50 -6.05
C GLN A 40 -4.12 0.03 -5.27
N LEU A 41 -4.08 0.22 -3.96
CA LEU A 41 -3.00 -0.27 -3.10
C LEU A 41 -2.90 -1.80 -3.12
N LYS A 42 -4.03 -2.52 -3.06
CA LYS A 42 -4.05 -4.00 -3.20
C LYS A 42 -3.48 -4.45 -4.54
N GLU A 43 -3.84 -3.76 -5.62
CA GLU A 43 -3.34 -4.05 -6.96
C GLU A 43 -1.85 -3.78 -7.06
N GLU A 44 -1.38 -2.66 -6.51
CA GLU A 44 0.05 -2.32 -6.45
C GLU A 44 0.85 -3.38 -5.70
N MET A 45 0.43 -3.76 -4.49
CA MET A 45 1.08 -4.80 -3.70
C MET A 45 1.10 -6.16 -4.44
N SER A 46 0.01 -6.52 -5.09
CA SER A 46 -0.10 -7.78 -5.85
C SER A 46 0.80 -7.83 -7.09
N ASN A 47 1.08 -6.67 -7.67
CA ASN A 47 1.91 -6.54 -8.88
C ASN A 47 3.32 -6.02 -8.57
N TYR A 48 3.70 -5.90 -7.30
CA TYR A 48 4.94 -5.23 -6.89
C TYR A 48 6.17 -5.81 -7.60
N ALA A 49 6.32 -7.14 -7.63
CA ALA A 49 7.41 -7.82 -8.31
C ALA A 49 7.44 -7.54 -9.84
N ARG A 50 6.28 -7.34 -10.46
CA ARG A 50 6.20 -7.01 -11.89
C ARG A 50 6.65 -5.58 -12.18
N HIS A 51 6.37 -4.67 -11.26
CA HIS A 51 6.72 -3.26 -11.40
C HIS A 51 8.19 -2.99 -11.06
N HIS A 52 8.84 -3.92 -10.36
CA HIS A 52 10.23 -3.83 -9.91
C HIS A 52 11.10 -4.97 -10.44
N PRO A 53 11.30 -5.04 -11.79
CA PRO A 53 12.10 -6.08 -12.43
C PRO A 53 13.60 -5.97 -12.13
N GLU A 54 14.05 -4.89 -11.49
CA GLU A 54 15.43 -4.68 -11.03
C GLU A 54 15.82 -5.58 -9.86
N TYR A 55 14.85 -6.19 -9.16
CA TYR A 55 15.09 -7.13 -8.08
C TYR A 55 14.96 -8.57 -8.59
N ASP A 56 15.89 -9.44 -8.18
CA ASP A 56 15.84 -10.86 -8.53
C ASP A 56 14.71 -11.59 -7.80
N GLU A 57 14.37 -11.11 -6.60
CA GLU A 57 13.28 -11.64 -5.77
C GLU A 57 12.59 -10.51 -5.02
N VAL A 58 11.26 -10.57 -4.95
CA VAL A 58 10.44 -9.65 -4.15
C VAL A 58 9.61 -10.46 -3.16
N GLN A 59 9.72 -10.11 -1.88
CA GLN A 59 8.95 -10.70 -0.79
C GLN A 59 8.02 -9.61 -0.22
N VAL A 60 6.72 -9.81 -0.36
CA VAL A 60 5.70 -8.87 0.14
C VAL A 60 5.06 -9.45 1.40
N ASP A 61 5.17 -8.70 2.49
CA ASP A 61 4.49 -8.94 3.76
C ASP A 61 3.51 -7.79 3.99
N ALA A 62 2.21 -8.07 3.92
CA ALA A 62 1.18 -7.05 3.97
C ALA A 62 0.10 -7.38 5.00
N ASP A 63 -0.22 -6.39 5.83
CA ASP A 63 -1.42 -6.44 6.65
C ASP A 63 -2.66 -6.38 5.76
N GLU A 64 -3.81 -6.72 6.32
CA GLU A 64 -5.08 -6.63 5.61
C GLU A 64 -5.38 -5.17 5.26
N ILE A 65 -5.69 -4.92 3.98
CA ILE A 65 -6.07 -3.59 3.49
C ILE A 65 -7.59 -3.47 3.57
N TRP A 66 -8.04 -2.79 4.60
CA TRP A 66 -9.45 -2.49 4.82
C TRP A 66 -9.58 -1.34 5.83
N HIS A 67 -10.74 -0.68 5.84
CA HIS A 67 -11.10 0.34 6.84
C HIS A 67 -12.51 0.11 7.39
N ASP A 68 -12.78 0.69 8.54
CA ASP A 68 -14.14 0.79 9.09
C ASP A 68 -14.80 2.06 8.53
N PRO A 69 -15.89 1.95 7.74
CA PRO A 69 -16.57 3.10 7.16
C PRO A 69 -17.12 4.08 8.21
N TYR A 70 -17.54 3.59 9.37
CA TYR A 70 -18.05 4.44 10.45
C TYR A 70 -16.94 5.31 11.03
N VAL A 71 -15.76 4.70 11.25
CA VAL A 71 -14.58 5.44 11.73
C VAL A 71 -14.13 6.47 10.71
N LEU A 72 -14.10 6.13 9.42
CA LEU A 72 -13.73 7.05 8.36
C LEU A 72 -14.63 8.29 8.36
N ILE A 73 -15.95 8.09 8.33
CA ILE A 73 -16.91 9.20 8.29
C ILE A 73 -16.88 10.01 9.58
N ALA A 74 -16.71 9.37 10.72
CA ALA A 74 -16.51 10.06 12.00
C ALA A 74 -15.26 10.97 11.99
N ILE A 75 -14.15 10.49 11.42
CA ILE A 75 -12.93 11.29 11.27
C ILE A 75 -13.16 12.50 10.37
N ILE A 76 -13.78 12.30 9.20
CA ILE A 76 -14.08 13.41 8.29
C ILE A 76 -14.93 14.46 8.99
N SER A 77 -16.05 14.04 9.59
CA SER A 77 -16.95 14.94 10.31
C SER A 77 -16.27 15.71 11.44
N ALA A 78 -15.39 15.04 12.19
CA ALA A 78 -14.62 15.68 13.25
C ALA A 78 -13.54 16.65 12.70
N CYS A 79 -12.94 16.36 11.54
CA CYS A 79 -12.03 17.30 10.89
C CYS A 79 -12.71 18.60 10.48
N PHE A 80 -14.01 18.57 10.17
CA PHE A 80 -14.82 19.72 9.83
C PHE A 80 -15.56 20.33 11.04
N ASP A 81 -15.25 19.92 12.27
CA ASP A 81 -15.90 20.37 13.52
C ASP A 81 -17.42 20.20 13.49
N GLY A 82 -17.92 19.17 12.84
CA GLY A 82 -19.34 18.92 12.68
C GLY A 82 -20.05 19.88 11.71
N GLN A 83 -19.32 20.65 10.90
CA GLN A 83 -19.89 21.45 9.83
C GLN A 83 -20.12 20.63 8.57
N ASP A 84 -20.97 21.11 7.68
CA ASP A 84 -21.25 20.46 6.40
C ASP A 84 -19.99 20.35 5.54
N TRP A 85 -19.81 19.21 4.91
CA TRP A 85 -18.71 18.93 4.00
C TRP A 85 -19.20 18.22 2.74
N THR A 86 -18.47 18.34 1.66
CA THR A 86 -18.68 17.66 0.38
C THR A 86 -17.51 16.72 0.10
N LEU A 87 -17.69 15.81 -0.87
CA LEU A 87 -16.57 14.95 -1.32
C LEU A 87 -15.33 15.79 -1.69
N GLU A 88 -15.52 16.90 -2.43
CA GLU A 88 -14.41 17.74 -2.88
C GLU A 88 -13.60 18.28 -1.70
N THR A 89 -14.29 18.79 -0.67
CA THR A 89 -13.63 19.31 0.53
C THR A 89 -13.02 18.21 1.41
N ALA A 90 -13.60 17.00 1.38
CA ALA A 90 -13.12 15.85 2.13
C ALA A 90 -11.89 15.15 1.50
N MET A 91 -11.67 15.29 0.18
CA MET A 91 -10.56 14.60 -0.51
C MET A 91 -9.19 14.79 0.14
N PRO A 92 -8.78 16.00 0.57
CA PRO A 92 -7.50 16.18 1.27
C PRO A 92 -7.42 15.42 2.61
N VAL A 93 -8.57 15.27 3.29
CA VAL A 93 -8.67 14.50 4.54
C VAL A 93 -8.50 13.01 4.24
N LEU A 94 -9.19 12.50 3.22
CA LEU A 94 -9.07 11.11 2.78
C LEU A 94 -7.60 10.77 2.43
N ASP A 95 -6.96 11.59 1.63
CA ASP A 95 -5.55 11.43 1.23
C ASP A 95 -4.60 11.40 2.45
N LYS A 96 -4.80 12.32 3.39
CA LYS A 96 -4.02 12.41 4.62
C LYS A 96 -4.16 11.13 5.45
N TYR A 97 -5.40 10.71 5.71
CA TYR A 97 -5.64 9.55 6.57
C TYR A 97 -5.27 8.24 5.90
N PHE A 98 -5.40 8.15 4.57
CA PHE A 98 -4.90 7.01 3.82
C PHE A 98 -3.38 6.82 3.99
N LYS A 99 -2.60 7.89 3.85
CA LYS A 99 -1.14 7.88 4.06
C LYS A 99 -0.73 7.61 5.50
N LEU A 100 -1.57 7.98 6.47
CA LEU A 100 -1.33 7.68 7.88
C LEU A 100 -1.70 6.24 8.24
N GLN A 101 -2.73 5.69 7.61
CA GLN A 101 -3.18 4.32 7.84
C GLN A 101 -2.26 3.30 7.19
N TYR A 102 -1.88 3.51 5.94
CA TYR A 102 -1.09 2.55 5.17
C TYR A 102 0.34 3.01 4.99
N ILE A 103 1.25 2.33 5.68
CA ILE A 103 2.69 2.60 5.61
C ILE A 103 3.36 1.48 4.82
N VAL A 104 3.91 1.82 3.67
CA VAL A 104 4.72 0.90 2.87
C VAL A 104 6.19 1.21 3.13
N THR A 105 6.94 0.18 3.51
CA THR A 105 8.39 0.26 3.69
C THR A 105 9.08 -0.79 2.83
N GLU A 106 10.21 -0.42 2.25
CA GLU A 106 11.02 -1.27 1.41
C GLU A 106 12.42 -1.42 2.02
N SER A 107 12.94 -2.64 2.03
CA SER A 107 14.32 -2.91 2.37
C SER A 107 14.94 -3.87 1.37
N VAL A 108 16.14 -3.55 0.90
CA VAL A 108 16.84 -4.29 -0.13
C VAL A 108 18.08 -4.94 0.45
N THR A 109 18.21 -6.26 0.29
CA THR A 109 19.39 -7.03 0.68
C THR A 109 20.08 -7.59 -0.56
N LYS A 110 21.42 -7.62 -0.54
CA LYS A 110 22.25 -8.20 -1.58
C LYS A 110 22.95 -9.45 -1.05
N GLU A 111 22.76 -10.56 -1.75
CA GLU A 111 23.37 -11.84 -1.44
C GLU A 111 24.35 -12.25 -2.53
N THR A 112 25.37 -13.01 -2.17
CA THR A 112 26.19 -13.69 -3.16
C THR A 112 25.70 -15.13 -3.31
N ARG A 113 25.14 -15.42 -4.47
CA ARG A 113 24.74 -16.79 -4.86
C ARG A 113 25.73 -17.37 -5.86
N TYR A 114 25.65 -18.68 -6.09
CA TYR A 114 26.56 -19.38 -6.99
C TYR A 114 25.73 -20.15 -8.01
N ARG A 115 26.13 -20.01 -9.27
CA ARG A 115 25.61 -20.86 -10.36
C ARG A 115 26.69 -21.77 -10.87
N THR A 116 26.28 -22.88 -11.42
CA THR A 116 27.18 -23.85 -12.02
C THR A 116 27.30 -23.58 -13.52
N GLU A 117 28.53 -23.36 -13.99
CA GLU A 117 28.82 -23.16 -15.41
C GLU A 117 29.81 -24.25 -15.88
N THR A 118 29.78 -24.55 -17.16
CA THR A 118 30.75 -25.46 -17.77
C THR A 118 31.69 -24.65 -18.64
N GLU A 119 33.00 -24.89 -18.45
CA GLU A 119 34.02 -24.29 -19.30
C GLU A 119 34.91 -25.38 -19.92
N GLN A 120 35.48 -25.07 -21.08
CA GLN A 120 36.48 -25.92 -21.70
C GLN A 120 37.85 -25.50 -21.18
N ARG A 121 38.55 -26.44 -20.53
CA ARG A 121 39.91 -26.22 -20.02
C ARG A 121 40.85 -27.24 -20.63
N TYR A 122 42.03 -26.78 -21.10
CA TYR A 122 43.06 -27.71 -21.57
C TYR A 122 43.67 -28.49 -20.40
N ASN A 123 43.62 -29.80 -20.50
CA ASN A 123 44.26 -30.68 -19.53
C ASN A 123 45.60 -31.18 -20.11
N PRO A 124 46.75 -30.76 -19.57
CA PRO A 124 48.05 -31.09 -20.07
C PRO A 124 48.43 -32.57 -19.86
N GLU A 125 47.77 -33.27 -18.90
CA GLU A 125 48.06 -34.69 -18.63
C GLU A 125 47.50 -35.61 -19.71
N ILE A 126 46.42 -35.22 -20.34
CA ILE A 126 45.75 -35.99 -21.41
C ILE A 126 45.84 -35.30 -22.77
N GLU A 127 46.55 -34.18 -22.86
CA GLU A 127 46.79 -33.35 -24.06
C GLU A 127 45.51 -33.00 -24.85
N ARG A 128 44.39 -32.76 -24.16
CA ARG A 128 43.13 -32.41 -24.79
C ARG A 128 42.29 -31.44 -23.96
N MET A 129 41.29 -30.84 -24.61
CA MET A 129 40.29 -30.02 -23.93
C MET A 129 39.34 -30.91 -23.12
N GLU A 130 39.11 -30.52 -21.88
CA GLU A 130 38.23 -31.19 -20.94
C GLU A 130 37.14 -30.22 -20.53
N THR A 131 35.90 -30.71 -20.40
CA THR A 131 34.79 -29.93 -19.87
C THR A 131 34.83 -30.01 -18.34
N VAL A 132 35.07 -28.86 -17.70
CA VAL A 132 35.07 -28.76 -16.24
C VAL A 132 33.89 -27.95 -15.76
N THR A 133 33.35 -28.31 -14.62
CA THR A 133 32.26 -27.61 -13.96
C THR A 133 32.82 -26.65 -12.93
N VAL A 134 32.50 -25.37 -13.08
CA VAL A 134 32.95 -24.31 -12.18
C VAL A 134 31.75 -23.62 -11.48
N ARG A 135 31.97 -23.21 -10.24
CA ARG A 135 30.98 -22.40 -9.50
C ARG A 135 31.33 -20.96 -9.65
N VAL A 136 30.42 -20.20 -10.29
CA VAL A 136 30.60 -18.79 -10.54
C VAL A 136 29.70 -17.98 -9.58
N PRO A 137 30.28 -17.08 -8.77
CA PRO A 137 29.49 -16.20 -7.91
C PRO A 137 28.76 -15.15 -8.73
N TYR A 138 27.53 -14.80 -8.31
CA TYR A 138 26.78 -13.68 -8.85
C TYR A 138 26.04 -12.96 -7.74
N ALA A 139 25.78 -11.66 -7.93
CA ALA A 139 24.98 -10.88 -7.02
C ALA A 139 23.48 -11.23 -7.21
N TYR A 140 22.78 -11.39 -6.09
CA TYR A 140 21.34 -11.65 -6.05
C TYR A 140 20.70 -10.62 -5.12
N THR A 141 19.71 -9.91 -5.62
CA THR A 141 19.06 -8.81 -4.92
C THR A 141 17.66 -9.20 -4.50
N VAL A 142 17.41 -9.16 -3.20
CA VAL A 142 16.09 -9.46 -2.61
C VAL A 142 15.51 -8.18 -2.06
N CYS A 143 14.30 -7.83 -2.50
CA CYS A 143 13.51 -6.73 -1.97
C CYS A 143 12.47 -7.29 -1.00
N HIS A 144 12.45 -6.77 0.22
CA HIS A 144 11.42 -7.03 1.21
C HIS A 144 10.52 -5.79 1.33
N VAL A 145 9.25 -5.98 1.02
CA VAL A 145 8.23 -4.94 1.10
C VAL A 145 7.31 -5.25 2.25
N ARG A 146 7.16 -4.32 3.18
CA ARG A 146 6.23 -4.40 4.30
C ARG A 146 5.15 -3.34 4.16
N LEU A 147 3.88 -3.76 4.12
CA LEU A 147 2.71 -2.89 4.25
C LEU A 147 2.14 -3.04 5.66
N GLU A 148 2.13 -1.95 6.41
CA GLU A 148 1.51 -1.87 7.74
C GLU A 148 0.17 -1.13 7.65
N ASN A 149 -0.90 -1.70 8.23
CA ASN A 149 -2.18 -1.04 8.44
C ASN A 149 -2.30 -0.60 9.91
N LYS A 150 -2.17 0.71 10.17
CA LYS A 150 -2.26 1.28 11.52
C LYS A 150 -3.67 1.41 12.07
N ASN A 151 -4.68 1.04 11.30
CA ASN A 151 -6.08 1.18 11.62
C ASN A 151 -6.52 2.64 11.91
N LEU A 152 -7.55 3.10 11.22
CA LEU A 152 -8.07 4.48 11.37
C LEU A 152 -8.46 4.84 12.81
N SER A 153 -8.99 3.87 13.58
CA SER A 153 -9.43 4.10 14.96
C SER A 153 -8.31 4.48 15.93
N HIS A 154 -7.06 4.22 15.56
CA HIS A 154 -5.87 4.53 16.37
C HIS A 154 -5.19 5.83 15.94
N LEU A 155 -5.67 6.46 14.86
CA LEU A 155 -5.05 7.68 14.36
C LEU A 155 -5.64 8.93 15.07
N PRO A 156 -4.80 9.95 15.36
CA PRO A 156 -5.26 11.18 15.97
C PRO A 156 -6.15 11.97 14.98
N VAL A 157 -7.25 12.52 15.47
CA VAL A 157 -8.10 13.41 14.69
C VAL A 157 -7.66 14.84 14.91
N VAL A 158 -7.43 15.58 13.83
CA VAL A 158 -7.02 16.99 13.87
C VAL A 158 -8.05 17.81 13.10
N SER A 159 -8.74 18.72 13.82
CA SER A 159 -9.71 19.64 13.23
C SER A 159 -9.06 20.53 12.17
N MET A 160 -9.84 20.84 11.12
CA MET A 160 -9.44 21.73 10.02
C MET A 160 -9.81 23.20 10.31
N SER A 161 -10.63 23.49 11.33
CA SER A 161 -11.21 24.80 11.59
C SER A 161 -10.26 25.81 12.23
N HIS A 162 -9.16 25.37 12.76
CA HIS A 162 -8.15 26.25 13.35
C HIS A 162 -6.80 26.05 12.70
N HIS A 163 -6.51 26.84 11.74
CA HIS A 163 -5.24 27.15 11.10
C HIS A 163 -5.06 26.62 9.69
N THR A 164 -4.91 27.59 8.80
CA THR A 164 -3.92 27.57 7.73
C THR A 164 -3.08 26.31 7.83
N CYS A 165 -3.27 25.43 6.89
CA CYS A 165 -2.41 24.29 6.68
C CYS A 165 -0.94 24.78 6.67
N LEU A 166 -0.29 24.74 7.80
CA LEU A 166 1.16 24.86 7.85
C LEU A 166 1.68 23.61 7.15
N LEU A 167 1.97 23.79 5.90
CA LEU A 167 2.79 22.90 5.10
C LEU A 167 4.00 22.51 5.95
N TYR A 168 4.02 21.27 6.40
CA TYR A 168 5.22 20.67 6.91
C TYR A 168 6.14 20.45 5.69
N THR A 169 6.86 21.49 5.34
CA THR A 169 8.07 21.37 4.56
C THR A 169 9.15 21.01 5.57
N SER A 170 9.44 19.73 5.70
CA SER A 170 10.70 19.30 6.33
C SER A 170 11.85 19.56 5.38
N PRO A 171 13.00 20.05 5.90
CA PRO A 171 14.21 20.25 5.13
C PRO A 171 14.81 18.95 4.61
#